data_0f8d2d4bdaa44c7cd59d227c90f15ab6
#
_entry.id   0f8d2d4bdaa44c7cd59d227c90f15ab6
#
_cell.length_a   1.000
_cell.length_b   1.000
_cell.length_c   1.000
_cell.angle_alpha   90.00
_cell.angle_beta   90.00
_cell.angle_gamma   90.00
#
_symmetry.space_group_name_H-M   'P 1'
#
loop_
_entity.id
_entity.type
_entity.pdbx_description
1 polymer ?
#
loop_
_entity_poly.entity_id
_entity_poly.type
_entity_poly.pdbx_seq_one_letter_code
_entity_poly.pdbx_strand_id
1 'polypeptide(L)'
;TSTALRLSMTTSFNKWIPFCGANTKEKLSQLAPTGISDPYVWRASYLPALNVDSQFVYDAEQNFDMLRFGLWEWKRVAPYLLKEFYTLTPWHGEQDTADFTAFCYYDPDREDGVILAFRQENCAGDLLEVSLPFASGADRYTVTDEDSREESVTDRVVTLRFEAPRTAKLLWVKKI
;
A
#
# COMPACT_ATOMS: atom_id res chain seq x y z
N THR A 1 4.19 12.61 10.83
CA THR A 1 4.02 11.17 11.07
C THR A 1 4.87 10.42 10.07
N SER A 2 5.75 9.54 10.53
CA SER A 2 6.61 8.74 9.64
C SER A 2 5.77 7.74 8.81
N THR A 3 6.28 7.33 7.65
CA THR A 3 5.63 6.32 6.84
C THR A 3 5.57 4.97 7.57
N ALA A 4 6.62 4.62 8.30
CA ALA A 4 6.65 3.41 9.13
C ALA A 4 5.55 3.40 10.19
N LEU A 5 5.29 4.53 10.86
CA LEU A 5 4.17 4.64 11.81
C LEU A 5 2.82 4.44 11.12
N ARG A 6 2.63 4.99 9.92
CA ARG A 6 1.39 4.77 9.15
C ARG A 6 1.18 3.30 8.81
N LEU A 7 2.22 2.62 8.34
CA LEU A 7 2.17 1.19 8.04
C LEU A 7 1.86 0.36 9.29
N SER A 8 2.51 0.68 10.41
CA SER A 8 2.24 0.04 11.70
C SER A 8 0.79 0.23 12.14
N MET A 9 0.26 1.45 12.03
CA MET A 9 -1.14 1.77 12.37
C MET A 9 -2.12 1.08 11.41
N THR A 10 -1.86 1.10 10.11
CA THR A 10 -2.72 0.46 9.11
C THR A 10 -2.84 -1.04 9.38
N THR A 11 -1.73 -1.72 9.61
CA THR A 11 -1.71 -3.16 9.83
C THR A 11 -2.26 -3.61 11.18
N SER A 12 -2.41 -2.69 12.14
CA SER A 12 -3.08 -2.96 13.41
C SER A 12 -4.53 -2.47 13.44
N PHE A 13 -4.81 -1.22 13.10
CA PHE A 13 -6.14 -0.62 13.28
C PHE A 13 -7.18 -1.11 12.28
N ASN A 14 -6.82 -1.37 11.03
CA ASN A 14 -7.77 -1.88 10.03
C ASN A 14 -8.43 -3.21 10.41
N LYS A 15 -7.87 -3.94 11.36
CA LYS A 15 -8.47 -5.17 11.89
C LYS A 15 -9.66 -4.89 12.83
N TRP A 16 -9.74 -3.70 13.40
CA TRP A 16 -10.66 -3.35 14.48
C TRP A 16 -11.52 -2.13 14.18
N ILE A 17 -11.00 -1.20 13.38
CA ILE A 17 -11.65 0.08 13.09
C ILE A 17 -11.86 0.21 11.59
N PRO A 18 -13.09 0.01 11.09
CA PRO A 18 -13.37 -0.02 9.64
C PRO A 18 -13.22 1.34 8.97
N PHE A 19 -13.21 2.44 9.71
CA PHE A 19 -13.04 3.79 9.18
C PHE A 19 -11.82 4.49 9.78
N CYS A 20 -10.65 3.89 9.63
CA CYS A 20 -9.42 4.60 9.95
C CYS A 20 -8.99 5.51 8.80
N GLY A 21 -8.29 6.57 9.13
CA GLY A 21 -7.86 7.57 8.16
C GLY A 21 -6.38 7.91 8.28
N ALA A 22 -5.81 8.40 7.19
CA ALA A 22 -4.48 8.95 7.17
C ALA A 22 -4.48 10.36 6.58
N ASN A 23 -3.58 11.20 7.09
CA ASN A 23 -3.26 12.47 6.50
C ASN A 23 -2.08 12.31 5.55
N THR A 24 -2.23 12.77 4.32
CA THR A 24 -1.10 12.96 3.44
C THR A 24 -0.62 14.40 3.57
N LYS A 25 0.68 14.59 3.51
CA LYS A 25 1.31 15.90 3.43
C LYS A 25 2.22 15.89 2.22
N GLU A 26 1.96 16.80 1.32
CA GLU A 26 2.74 16.96 0.10
C GLU A 26 3.71 18.15 0.18
N LYS A 27 3.85 18.76 1.33
CA LYS A 27 4.84 19.78 1.54
C LYS A 27 6.22 19.13 1.66
N LEU A 28 7.06 19.37 0.67
CA LEU A 28 8.40 18.77 0.59
C LEU A 28 9.21 19.00 1.88
N SER A 29 9.13 20.19 2.46
CA SER A 29 9.80 20.55 3.71
C SER A 29 9.25 19.81 4.96
N GLN A 30 8.09 19.17 4.87
CA GLN A 30 7.44 18.46 5.98
C GLN A 30 7.46 16.94 5.83
N LEU A 31 7.96 16.42 4.73
CA LEU A 31 8.12 15.00 4.46
C LEU A 31 9.45 14.53 5.10
N ALA A 32 9.42 14.26 6.37
CA ALA A 32 10.57 13.68 7.06
C ALA A 32 10.69 12.18 6.76
N PRO A 33 11.91 11.68 6.65
CA PRO A 33 13.20 12.38 6.70
C PRO A 33 13.70 12.87 5.34
N THR A 34 13.07 12.51 4.22
CA THR A 34 13.63 12.67 2.88
C THR A 34 13.14 13.90 2.14
N GLY A 35 12.05 14.54 2.57
CA GLY A 35 11.41 15.63 1.82
C GLY A 35 10.86 15.21 0.45
N ILE A 36 10.65 13.93 0.21
CA ILE A 36 10.22 13.39 -1.09
C ILE A 36 8.75 13.00 -1.03
N SER A 37 7.98 13.55 -1.97
CA SER A 37 6.65 13.07 -2.31
C SER A 37 6.77 12.03 -3.42
N ASP A 38 6.35 10.81 -3.14
CA ASP A 38 6.46 9.69 -4.07
C ASP A 38 5.37 8.64 -3.84
N PRO A 39 5.25 7.62 -4.70
CA PRO A 39 4.28 6.55 -4.52
C PRO A 39 4.39 5.80 -3.19
N TYR A 40 5.58 5.72 -2.60
CA TYR A 40 5.78 5.07 -1.31
C TYR A 40 4.99 5.76 -0.18
N VAL A 41 5.07 7.08 -0.11
CA VAL A 41 4.35 7.89 0.89
C VAL A 41 2.83 7.83 0.64
N TRP A 42 2.43 7.96 -0.62
CA TRP A 42 1.02 7.94 -0.99
C TRP A 42 0.38 6.60 -0.71
N ARG A 43 0.95 5.51 -1.18
CA ARG A 43 0.45 4.14 -0.99
C ARG A 43 0.37 3.74 0.49
N ALA A 44 1.29 4.23 1.32
CA ALA A 44 1.23 4.04 2.77
C ALA A 44 0.06 4.80 3.43
N SER A 45 -0.58 5.72 2.71
CA SER A 45 -1.69 6.53 3.20
C SER A 45 -3.05 6.08 2.67
N TYR A 46 -3.12 5.01 1.87
CA TYR A 46 -4.38 4.52 1.30
C TYR A 46 -5.21 3.82 2.37
N LEU A 47 -6.08 4.60 2.98
CA LEU A 47 -7.03 4.18 3.99
C LEU A 47 -8.44 4.67 3.60
N PRO A 48 -9.51 4.14 4.20
CA PRO A 48 -10.89 4.53 3.89
C PRO A 48 -11.15 6.03 3.96
N ALA A 49 -10.53 6.72 4.90
CA ALA A 49 -10.54 8.18 4.96
C ALA A 49 -9.14 8.72 4.63
N LEU A 50 -9.01 9.26 3.43
CA LEU A 50 -7.80 9.96 3.00
C LEU A 50 -7.99 11.47 3.20
N ASN A 51 -7.28 12.04 4.16
CA ASN A 51 -7.23 13.49 4.36
C ASN A 51 -6.05 14.08 3.61
N VAL A 52 -6.33 15.01 2.73
CA VAL A 52 -5.32 15.83 2.06
C VAL A 52 -5.20 17.14 2.82
N ASP A 53 -4.01 17.48 3.27
CA ASP A 53 -3.78 18.70 4.05
C ASP A 53 -4.18 19.93 3.21
N SER A 54 -5.11 20.75 3.71
CA SER A 54 -5.64 21.90 3.00
C SER A 54 -4.64 23.05 2.81
N GLN A 55 -3.51 23.00 3.47
CA GLN A 55 -2.42 23.97 3.26
C GLN A 55 -1.80 23.86 1.86
N PHE A 56 -2.05 22.79 1.15
CA PHE A 56 -1.64 22.59 -0.23
C PHE A 56 -1.98 23.73 -1.17
N VAL A 57 -3.12 24.34 -1.03
CA VAL A 57 -3.63 25.35 -1.98
C VAL A 57 -2.75 26.61 -2.04
N TYR A 58 -1.94 26.83 -1.00
CA TYR A 58 -1.17 28.06 -0.83
C TYR A 58 0.35 27.86 -0.86
N ASP A 59 0.82 26.64 -1.12
CA ASP A 59 2.23 26.35 -1.07
C ASP A 59 2.83 26.22 -2.46
N ALA A 60 3.80 27.10 -2.79
CA ALA A 60 4.50 27.08 -4.08
C ALA A 60 5.40 25.84 -4.25
N GLU A 61 5.74 25.15 -3.15
CA GLU A 61 6.54 23.89 -3.18
C GLU A 61 5.68 22.64 -3.40
N GLN A 62 4.38 22.82 -3.68
CA GLN A 62 3.44 21.73 -3.84
C GLN A 62 3.74 20.90 -5.09
N ASN A 63 3.86 19.59 -4.93
CA ASN A 63 3.94 18.66 -6.05
C ASN A 63 2.53 18.25 -6.53
N PHE A 64 1.95 19.06 -7.40
CA PHE A 64 0.60 18.83 -7.92
C PHE A 64 0.49 17.56 -8.79
N ASP A 65 1.55 17.16 -9.45
CA ASP A 65 1.53 15.95 -10.28
C ASP A 65 1.46 14.70 -9.41
N MET A 66 2.21 14.67 -8.31
CA MET A 66 2.12 13.59 -7.33
C MET A 66 0.77 13.59 -6.60
N LEU A 67 0.21 14.77 -6.31
CA LEU A 67 -1.14 14.90 -5.75
C LEU A 67 -2.20 14.28 -6.69
N ARG A 68 -2.15 14.63 -7.98
CA ARG A 68 -3.05 14.04 -8.98
C ARG A 68 -2.89 12.53 -9.10
N PHE A 69 -1.65 12.05 -9.14
CA PHE A 69 -1.33 10.64 -9.15
C PHE A 69 -1.93 9.91 -7.95
N GLY A 70 -1.65 10.38 -6.74
CA GLY A 70 -2.11 9.74 -5.51
C GLY A 70 -3.63 9.72 -5.37
N LEU A 71 -4.30 10.83 -5.71
CA LEU A 71 -5.77 10.90 -5.69
C LEU A 71 -6.41 10.00 -6.77
N TRP A 72 -5.80 9.93 -7.95
CA TRP A 72 -6.28 9.06 -9.02
C TRP A 72 -6.13 7.59 -8.65
N GLU A 73 -4.98 7.19 -8.13
CA GLU A 73 -4.74 5.81 -7.72
C GLU A 73 -5.62 5.44 -6.51
N TRP A 74 -5.72 6.34 -5.50
CA TRP A 74 -6.58 6.12 -4.34
C TRP A 74 -8.05 5.90 -4.74
N LYS A 75 -8.59 6.67 -5.68
CA LYS A 75 -9.97 6.48 -6.15
C LYS A 75 -10.22 5.09 -6.73
N ARG A 76 -9.22 4.48 -7.34
CA ARG A 76 -9.30 3.12 -7.89
C ARG A 76 -9.22 2.07 -6.79
N VAL A 77 -8.45 2.33 -5.74
CA VAL A 77 -8.30 1.45 -4.57
C VAL A 77 -9.50 1.59 -3.62
N ALA A 78 -10.10 2.77 -3.52
CA ALA A 78 -11.13 3.11 -2.56
C ALA A 78 -12.31 2.12 -2.46
N PRO A 79 -12.83 1.52 -3.56
CA PRO A 79 -13.90 0.52 -3.47
C PRO A 79 -13.56 -0.71 -2.65
N TYR A 80 -12.26 -1.02 -2.47
CA TYR A 80 -11.78 -2.18 -1.71
C TYR A 80 -11.51 -1.88 -0.24
N LEU A 81 -11.29 -0.61 0.12
CA LEU A 81 -10.80 -0.23 1.45
C LEU A 81 -11.79 -0.51 2.60
N LEU A 82 -13.05 -0.79 2.28
CA LEU A 82 -14.10 -1.20 3.26
C LEU A 82 -14.46 -2.68 3.12
N LYS A 83 -13.70 -3.43 2.35
CA LYS A 83 -13.89 -4.87 2.17
C LYS A 83 -13.02 -5.66 3.15
N GLU A 84 -12.81 -6.94 2.90
CA GLU A 84 -12.00 -7.77 3.78
C GLU A 84 -10.54 -7.30 3.79
N PHE A 85 -9.96 -7.19 4.98
CA PHE A 85 -8.58 -6.78 5.19
C PHE A 85 -7.75 -7.93 5.73
N TYR A 86 -6.61 -8.20 5.07
CA TYR A 86 -5.66 -9.23 5.44
C TYR A 86 -4.25 -8.66 5.55
N THR A 87 -3.56 -8.91 6.67
CA THR A 87 -2.11 -8.70 6.75
C THR A 87 -1.40 -9.89 6.11
N LEU A 88 -0.43 -9.62 5.24
CA LEU A 88 0.34 -10.63 4.50
C LEU A 88 1.74 -10.84 5.07
N THR A 89 2.18 -9.95 5.94
CA THR A 89 3.44 -10.03 6.69
C THR A 89 3.17 -9.89 8.18
N PRO A 90 4.11 -10.28 9.06
CA PRO A 90 4.03 -9.98 10.48
C PRO A 90 3.87 -8.48 10.73
N TRP A 91 3.31 -8.12 11.87
CA TRP A 91 3.22 -6.72 12.29
C TRP A 91 4.60 -6.18 12.71
N HIS A 92 4.90 -4.97 12.30
CA HIS A 92 6.11 -4.23 12.64
C HIS A 92 5.77 -2.91 13.30
N GLY A 93 6.50 -2.56 14.36
CA GLY A 93 6.40 -1.26 15.02
C GLY A 93 7.05 -0.14 14.19
N GLU A 94 6.82 1.12 14.62
CA GLU A 94 7.37 2.30 13.94
C GLU A 94 8.90 2.28 13.80
N GLN A 95 9.60 1.70 14.76
CA GLN A 95 11.07 1.64 14.79
C GLN A 95 11.63 0.45 13.99
N ASP A 96 10.79 -0.48 13.60
CA ASP A 96 11.20 -1.68 12.89
C ASP A 96 10.98 -1.48 11.39
N THR A 97 11.99 -0.93 10.73
CA THR A 97 12.00 -0.63 9.29
C THR A 97 12.91 -1.57 8.48
N ALA A 98 13.36 -2.67 9.10
CA ALA A 98 14.30 -3.62 8.49
C ALA A 98 13.63 -4.71 7.67
N ASP A 99 12.30 -4.77 7.65
CA ASP A 99 11.52 -5.80 6.99
C ASP A 99 10.55 -5.26 5.95
N PHE A 100 9.87 -6.19 5.27
CA PHE A 100 8.74 -5.88 4.41
C PHE A 100 7.46 -5.71 5.22
N THR A 101 6.57 -4.87 4.73
CA THR A 101 5.18 -4.79 5.20
C THR A 101 4.25 -4.97 4.02
N ALA A 102 3.32 -5.91 4.10
CA ALA A 102 2.33 -6.13 3.05
C ALA A 102 0.95 -6.46 3.64
N PHE A 103 -0.08 -6.00 2.95
CA PHE A 103 -1.47 -6.25 3.30
C PHE A 103 -2.35 -6.24 2.04
N CYS A 104 -3.55 -6.79 2.16
CA CYS A 104 -4.48 -6.93 1.05
C CYS A 104 -5.89 -6.49 1.49
N TYR A 105 -6.57 -5.80 0.60
CA TYR A 105 -8.01 -5.59 0.65
C TYR A 105 -8.66 -6.44 -0.43
N TYR A 106 -9.63 -7.27 -0.06
CA TYR A 106 -10.26 -8.23 -0.96
C TYR A 106 -11.78 -8.15 -0.92
N ASP A 107 -12.40 -8.08 -2.07
CA ASP A 107 -13.85 -8.14 -2.22
C ASP A 107 -14.26 -9.59 -2.57
N PRO A 108 -14.82 -10.34 -1.62
CA PRO A 108 -15.22 -11.74 -1.87
C PRO A 108 -16.39 -11.86 -2.85
N ASP A 109 -17.21 -10.83 -3.00
CA ASP A 109 -18.35 -10.84 -3.93
C ASP A 109 -17.89 -10.68 -5.39
N ARG A 110 -16.82 -9.90 -5.58
CA ARG A 110 -16.22 -9.67 -6.90
C ARG A 110 -15.08 -10.64 -7.21
N GLU A 111 -14.61 -11.34 -6.20
CA GLU A 111 -13.44 -12.23 -6.24
C GLU A 111 -12.18 -11.51 -6.76
N ASP A 112 -12.02 -10.25 -6.39
CA ASP A 112 -10.86 -9.43 -6.73
C ASP A 112 -10.41 -8.56 -5.55
N GLY A 113 -9.21 -7.97 -5.66
CA GLY A 113 -8.66 -7.15 -4.58
C GLY A 113 -7.40 -6.41 -4.97
N VAL A 114 -6.78 -5.78 -3.98
CA VAL A 114 -5.55 -5.02 -4.13
C VAL A 114 -4.57 -5.38 -3.02
N ILE A 115 -3.32 -5.64 -3.41
CA ILE A 115 -2.20 -5.84 -2.49
C ILE A 115 -1.37 -4.55 -2.48
N LEU A 116 -1.02 -4.10 -1.28
CA LEU A 116 -0.06 -3.04 -1.04
C LEU A 116 1.13 -3.66 -0.30
N ALA A 117 2.32 -3.57 -0.91
CA ALA A 117 3.54 -4.18 -0.39
C ALA A 117 4.68 -3.14 -0.37
N PHE A 118 5.40 -3.11 0.73
CA PHE A 118 6.43 -2.11 1.03
C PHE A 118 7.72 -2.81 1.41
N ARG A 119 8.79 -2.51 0.68
CA ARG A 119 10.15 -2.74 1.15
C ARG A 119 10.56 -1.50 1.95
N GLN A 120 10.68 -1.64 3.27
CA GLN A 120 10.97 -0.50 4.13
C GLN A 120 12.43 -0.02 3.98
N GLU A 121 12.74 1.13 4.59
CA GLU A 121 13.99 1.87 4.36
C GLU A 121 15.26 1.08 4.64
N ASN A 122 15.24 0.24 5.68
CA ASN A 122 16.39 -0.53 6.14
C ASN A 122 16.30 -2.02 5.79
N CYS A 123 15.31 -2.40 4.97
CA CYS A 123 15.13 -3.80 4.56
C CYS A 123 16.23 -4.22 3.58
N ALA A 124 17.05 -5.17 4.00
CA ALA A 124 18.16 -5.70 3.20
C ALA A 124 17.68 -6.64 2.08
N GLY A 125 16.57 -7.36 2.30
CA GLY A 125 15.99 -8.27 1.31
C GLY A 125 15.42 -7.54 0.11
N ASP A 126 15.44 -8.18 -1.06
CA ASP A 126 14.85 -7.67 -2.30
C ASP A 126 13.67 -8.51 -2.80
N LEU A 127 13.41 -9.64 -2.16
CA LEU A 127 12.38 -10.60 -2.53
C LEU A 127 11.41 -10.81 -1.37
N LEU A 128 10.11 -10.65 -1.65
CA LEU A 128 9.02 -10.95 -0.72
C LEU A 128 8.10 -12.00 -1.32
N GLU A 129 7.85 -13.07 -0.57
CA GLU A 129 6.81 -14.04 -0.88
C GLU A 129 5.66 -13.90 0.12
N VAL A 130 4.44 -13.80 -0.37
CA VAL A 130 3.23 -13.72 0.46
C VAL A 130 2.22 -14.73 -0.01
N SER A 131 1.46 -15.29 0.93
CA SER A 131 0.35 -16.19 0.62
C SER A 131 -0.98 -15.44 0.64
N LEU A 132 -1.83 -15.69 -0.36
CA LEU A 132 -3.18 -15.14 -0.42
C LEU A 132 -4.07 -15.88 0.59
N PRO A 133 -4.55 -15.22 1.66
CA PRO A 133 -5.28 -15.90 2.73
C PRO A 133 -6.67 -16.42 2.31
N PHE A 134 -7.24 -15.83 1.26
CA PHE A 134 -8.54 -16.18 0.72
C PHE A 134 -8.47 -17.29 -0.36
N ALA A 135 -7.26 -17.70 -0.79
CA ALA A 135 -7.10 -18.74 -1.79
C ALA A 135 -7.39 -20.13 -1.21
N SER A 136 -8.17 -20.92 -1.90
CA SER A 136 -8.53 -22.27 -1.47
C SER A 136 -8.62 -23.26 -2.64
N GLY A 137 -8.30 -24.52 -2.36
CA GLY A 137 -8.47 -25.62 -3.32
C GLY A 137 -7.70 -25.40 -4.61
N ALA A 138 -8.41 -25.45 -5.72
CA ALA A 138 -7.88 -25.28 -7.09
C ALA A 138 -8.02 -23.84 -7.61
N ASP A 139 -8.29 -22.88 -6.73
CA ASP A 139 -8.40 -21.47 -7.12
C ASP A 139 -7.12 -20.97 -7.78
N ARG A 140 -7.30 -20.12 -8.79
CA ARG A 140 -6.20 -19.44 -9.47
C ARG A 140 -6.50 -17.96 -9.57
N TYR A 141 -5.45 -17.16 -9.55
CA TYR A 141 -5.52 -15.71 -9.55
C TYR A 141 -4.56 -15.11 -10.56
N THR A 142 -5.01 -14.10 -11.31
CA THR A 142 -4.10 -13.18 -11.98
C THR A 142 -3.64 -12.13 -10.97
N VAL A 143 -2.36 -11.78 -11.03
CA VAL A 143 -1.75 -10.72 -10.25
C VAL A 143 -1.07 -9.76 -11.21
N THR A 144 -1.54 -8.51 -11.23
CA THR A 144 -1.03 -7.47 -12.15
C THR A 144 -0.35 -6.36 -11.35
N ASP A 145 0.91 -6.11 -11.63
CA ASP A 145 1.66 -4.98 -11.04
C ASP A 145 1.17 -3.66 -11.66
N GLU A 146 0.79 -2.70 -10.83
CA GLU A 146 0.27 -1.40 -11.29
C GLU A 146 1.29 -0.60 -12.07
N ASP A 147 2.56 -0.67 -11.68
CA ASP A 147 3.60 0.18 -12.27
C ASP A 147 4.19 -0.44 -13.55
N SER A 148 4.57 -1.72 -13.51
CA SER A 148 5.17 -2.42 -14.66
C SER A 148 4.13 -2.95 -15.66
N ARG A 149 2.88 -3.12 -15.22
CA ARG A 149 1.80 -3.79 -15.97
C ARG A 149 2.07 -5.26 -16.26
N GLU A 150 3.09 -5.83 -15.63
CA GLU A 150 3.33 -7.27 -15.71
C GLU A 150 2.22 -8.04 -15.02
N GLU A 151 1.79 -9.11 -15.67
CA GLU A 151 0.77 -10.02 -15.15
C GLU A 151 1.39 -11.41 -14.92
N SER A 152 1.05 -11.99 -13.80
CA SER A 152 1.39 -13.38 -13.46
C SER A 152 0.17 -14.13 -13.01
N VAL A 153 0.25 -15.46 -13.02
CA VAL A 153 -0.82 -16.33 -12.54
C VAL A 153 -0.28 -17.15 -11.37
N THR A 154 -1.04 -17.22 -10.31
CA THR A 154 -0.69 -18.01 -9.11
C THR A 154 -1.90 -18.77 -8.58
N ASP A 155 -1.65 -19.84 -7.85
CA ASP A 155 -2.67 -20.54 -7.06
C ASP A 155 -2.79 -19.94 -5.65
N ARG A 156 -1.67 -19.56 -5.02
CA ARG A 156 -1.66 -19.03 -3.66
C ARG A 156 -0.53 -18.05 -3.37
N VAL A 157 0.67 -18.32 -3.85
CA VAL A 157 1.87 -17.56 -3.47
C VAL A 157 2.17 -16.50 -4.50
N VAL A 158 2.28 -15.25 -4.04
CA VAL A 158 2.71 -14.11 -4.84
C VAL A 158 4.14 -13.76 -4.48
N THR A 159 5.02 -13.74 -5.48
CA THR A 159 6.43 -13.39 -5.33
C THR A 159 6.67 -11.99 -5.89
N LEU A 160 7.21 -11.11 -5.05
CA LEU A 160 7.44 -9.70 -5.36
C LEU A 160 8.93 -9.39 -5.27
N ARG A 161 9.48 -8.84 -6.34
CA ARG A 161 10.85 -8.33 -6.36
C ARG A 161 10.86 -6.81 -6.30
N PHE A 162 11.71 -6.26 -5.44
CA PHE A 162 11.90 -4.83 -5.25
C PHE A 162 13.31 -4.43 -5.65
N GLU A 163 13.45 -3.47 -6.53
CA GLU A 163 14.76 -3.00 -7.02
C GLU A 163 15.55 -2.23 -5.95
N ALA A 164 14.86 -1.50 -5.08
CA ALA A 164 15.49 -0.66 -4.06
C ALA A 164 14.73 -0.66 -2.74
N PRO A 165 15.40 -0.39 -1.62
CA PRO A 165 14.72 -0.05 -0.36
C PRO A 165 13.82 1.17 -0.52
N ARG A 166 12.89 1.34 0.40
CA ARG A 166 11.89 2.41 0.40
C ARG A 166 11.09 2.45 -0.91
N THR A 167 10.61 1.29 -1.33
CA THR A 167 9.77 1.13 -2.52
C THR A 167 8.44 0.49 -2.14
N ALA A 168 7.35 0.96 -2.75
CA ALA A 168 6.03 0.37 -2.60
C ALA A 168 5.54 -0.18 -3.94
N LYS A 169 4.90 -1.35 -3.89
CA LYS A 169 4.16 -1.95 -5.00
C LYS A 169 2.68 -1.98 -4.72
N LEU A 170 1.89 -1.75 -5.74
CA LEU A 170 0.46 -1.96 -5.77
C LEU A 170 0.15 -3.02 -6.81
N LEU A 171 -0.56 -4.06 -6.41
CA LEU A 171 -0.90 -5.18 -7.29
C LEU A 171 -2.39 -5.43 -7.25
N TRP A 172 -2.96 -5.64 -8.42
CA TRP A 172 -4.35 -6.05 -8.58
C TRP A 172 -4.42 -7.57 -8.62
N VAL A 173 -5.30 -8.14 -7.81
CA VAL A 173 -5.52 -9.59 -7.74
C VAL A 173 -6.93 -9.89 -8.20
N LYS A 174 -7.09 -10.88 -9.07
CA LYS A 174 -8.39 -11.31 -9.56
C LYS A 174 -8.43 -12.81 -9.75
N LYS A 175 -9.46 -13.45 -9.22
CA LYS A 175 -9.72 -14.87 -9.43
C LYS A 175 -10.10 -15.16 -10.89
N ILE A 176 -9.61 -16.25 -11.46
CA ILE A 176 -9.88 -16.72 -12.83
C ILE A 176 -10.46 -18.12 -12.84
#